data_dfb8b9e4268881e210526169de035d45
#
_entry.id   dfb8b9e4268881e210526169de035d45
#
_cell.length_a   1.000
_cell.length_b   1.000
_cell.length_c   1.000
_cell.angle_alpha   90.00
_cell.angle_beta   90.00
_cell.angle_gamma   90.00
#
_symmetry.space_group_name_H-M   'P 1'
#
loop_
_entity.id
_entity.type
_entity.pdbx_description
1 polymer ?
#
loop_
_entity_poly.entity_id
_entity_poly.type
_entity_poly.pdbx_seq_one_letter_code
_entity_poly.pdbx_strand_id
1 'polypeptide(L)'
;VIETLQKQEKVQLIITTHSPNLASKIKLGNLIICSGNNAFPMGKDYTKLKEDSYVFLEKFLDVTKSNLFFAKGVILVEGWAEEILIPSLAKAIGIDLTAKGVSVVNIGNVGFDHYSKIFLRKNVPFMDIPVAVVTDCDVREYELDGNEYERKDNIDSERKSKINEIESKSFENVKYFVAPHWTLEYCLNLSDTLKQEFQKIVKSIHTRGGWNSDFEKELARKLIIGKLEKTEIAYKLANYLDSLENIPLEESDTICYLKKAIEYAAGN
;
A
#
# COMPACT_ATOMS: atom_id res chain seq x y z
N VAL A 1 -1.32 -19.45 -27.54
CA VAL A 1 -2.31 -20.56 -27.47
C VAL A 1 -3.68 -20.05 -27.04
N ILE A 2 -3.83 -19.36 -25.91
CA ILE A 2 -5.14 -18.87 -25.43
C ILE A 2 -5.76 -17.87 -26.40
N GLU A 3 -5.01 -16.88 -26.89
CA GLU A 3 -5.49 -15.93 -27.89
C GLU A 3 -5.91 -16.60 -29.21
N THR A 4 -5.25 -17.68 -29.56
CA THR A 4 -5.58 -18.46 -30.76
C THR A 4 -6.89 -19.24 -30.59
N LEU A 5 -7.10 -19.79 -29.38
CA LEU A 5 -8.32 -20.52 -29.05
C LEU A 5 -9.54 -19.61 -28.90
N GLN A 6 -9.33 -18.39 -28.31
CA GLN A 6 -10.39 -17.37 -28.17
C GLN A 6 -10.93 -16.84 -29.53
N LYS A 7 -10.16 -16.98 -30.61
CA LYS A 7 -10.57 -16.57 -31.96
C LYS A 7 -11.43 -17.61 -32.69
N GLN A 8 -11.68 -18.75 -32.09
CA GLN A 8 -12.51 -19.79 -32.70
C GLN A 8 -13.97 -19.60 -32.31
N GLU A 9 -14.82 -19.26 -33.27
CA GLU A 9 -16.25 -18.92 -33.07
C GLU A 9 -17.12 -20.03 -32.46
N LYS A 10 -16.66 -21.29 -32.44
CA LYS A 10 -17.45 -22.46 -31.96
C LYS A 10 -16.88 -23.08 -30.69
N VAL A 11 -15.93 -22.45 -30.02
CA VAL A 11 -15.27 -23.00 -28.84
C VAL A 11 -15.50 -22.07 -27.63
N GLN A 12 -16.12 -22.61 -26.58
CA GLN A 12 -16.12 -21.98 -25.25
C GLN A 12 -14.93 -22.54 -24.47
N LEU A 13 -14.08 -21.65 -23.98
CA LEU A 13 -12.90 -22.01 -23.20
C LEU A 13 -13.10 -21.59 -21.74
N ILE A 14 -13.07 -22.56 -20.82
CA ILE A 14 -13.06 -22.35 -19.38
C ILE A 14 -11.72 -22.86 -18.84
N ILE A 15 -10.96 -21.97 -18.18
CA ILE A 15 -9.64 -22.29 -17.64
C ILE A 15 -9.64 -22.03 -16.14
N THR A 16 -9.19 -23.00 -15.36
CA THR A 16 -8.88 -22.82 -13.94
C THR A 16 -7.37 -22.66 -13.75
N THR A 17 -6.97 -21.68 -12.95
CA THR A 17 -5.55 -21.37 -12.78
C THR A 17 -5.28 -20.69 -11.44
N HIS A 18 -4.07 -20.86 -10.92
CA HIS A 18 -3.47 -20.07 -9.84
C HIS A 18 -2.32 -19.18 -10.35
N SER A 19 -2.21 -18.98 -11.67
CA SER A 19 -1.12 -18.21 -12.27
C SER A 19 -1.48 -16.74 -12.43
N PRO A 20 -0.80 -15.82 -11.72
CA PRO A 20 -0.97 -14.38 -11.92
C PRO A 20 -0.61 -13.96 -13.36
N ASN A 21 0.35 -14.63 -13.99
CA ASN A 21 0.70 -14.42 -15.38
C ASN A 21 -0.48 -14.63 -16.31
N LEU A 22 -1.29 -15.66 -16.06
CA LEU A 22 -2.46 -15.93 -16.87
C LEU A 22 -3.58 -14.94 -16.56
N ALA A 23 -3.82 -14.66 -15.29
CA ALA A 23 -4.84 -13.71 -14.85
C ALA A 23 -4.60 -12.30 -15.43
N SER A 24 -3.34 -11.84 -15.49
CA SER A 24 -2.98 -10.53 -16.06
C SER A 24 -3.23 -10.39 -17.57
N LYS A 25 -3.43 -11.49 -18.29
CA LYS A 25 -3.70 -11.48 -19.73
C LYS A 25 -5.17 -11.58 -20.09
N ILE A 26 -6.02 -11.81 -19.11
CA ILE A 26 -7.46 -11.98 -19.30
C ILE A 26 -8.15 -10.64 -18.95
N LYS A 27 -9.13 -10.26 -19.76
CA LYS A 27 -9.98 -9.10 -19.44
C LYS A 27 -10.66 -9.32 -18.09
N LEU A 28 -10.64 -8.30 -17.22
CA LEU A 28 -11.21 -8.38 -15.87
C LEU A 28 -12.65 -8.93 -15.88
N GLY A 29 -13.47 -8.48 -16.82
CA GLY A 29 -14.86 -8.94 -16.95
C GLY A 29 -15.03 -10.44 -17.29
N ASN A 30 -13.98 -11.11 -17.73
CA ASN A 30 -13.98 -12.55 -18.02
C ASN A 30 -13.41 -13.39 -16.86
N LEU A 31 -12.91 -12.76 -15.80
CA LEU A 31 -12.42 -13.47 -14.63
C LEU A 31 -13.58 -13.88 -13.72
N ILE A 32 -13.41 -15.04 -13.09
CA ILE A 32 -14.27 -15.52 -12.01
C ILE A 32 -13.34 -15.90 -10.86
N ILE A 33 -13.44 -15.20 -9.75
CA ILE A 33 -12.67 -15.52 -8.55
C ILE A 33 -13.45 -16.59 -7.77
N CYS A 34 -12.80 -17.71 -7.47
CA CYS A 34 -13.37 -18.76 -6.62
C CYS A 34 -12.77 -18.65 -5.23
N SER A 35 -13.61 -18.47 -4.20
CA SER A 35 -13.20 -18.40 -2.81
C SER A 35 -14.22 -19.09 -1.91
N GLY A 36 -13.75 -20.01 -1.06
CA GLY A 36 -14.62 -20.87 -0.27
C GLY A 36 -15.54 -21.68 -1.19
N ASN A 37 -16.85 -21.62 -0.92
CA ASN A 37 -17.87 -22.31 -1.71
C ASN A 37 -18.55 -21.40 -2.76
N ASN A 38 -17.98 -20.24 -3.04
CA ASN A 38 -18.57 -19.23 -3.91
C ASN A 38 -17.71 -18.96 -5.15
N ALA A 39 -18.38 -18.61 -6.24
CA ALA A 39 -17.77 -18.10 -7.46
C ALA A 39 -18.20 -16.64 -7.66
N PHE A 40 -17.23 -15.76 -7.87
CA PHE A 40 -17.42 -14.32 -7.97
C PHE A 40 -17.04 -13.83 -9.37
N PRO A 41 -18.00 -13.75 -10.32
CA PRO A 41 -17.74 -13.16 -11.62
C PRO A 41 -17.34 -11.69 -11.49
N MET A 42 -16.33 -11.27 -12.24
CA MET A 42 -15.77 -9.91 -12.20
C MET A 42 -16.37 -9.00 -13.28
N GLY A 43 -17.44 -9.44 -13.93
CA GLY A 43 -18.17 -8.65 -14.91
C GLY A 43 -18.89 -7.44 -14.31
N LYS A 44 -19.21 -6.46 -15.16
CA LYS A 44 -19.84 -5.17 -14.79
C LYS A 44 -21.16 -5.31 -14.05
N ASP A 45 -21.91 -6.38 -14.30
CA ASP A 45 -23.19 -6.63 -13.65
C ASP A 45 -23.04 -7.04 -12.18
N TYR A 46 -21.86 -7.52 -11.79
CA TYR A 46 -21.59 -8.10 -10.47
C TYR A 46 -20.77 -7.22 -9.54
N THR A 47 -19.89 -6.37 -10.09
CA THR A 47 -18.98 -5.53 -9.31
C THR A 47 -19.49 -4.09 -9.18
N LYS A 48 -19.02 -3.36 -8.16
CA LYS A 48 -19.26 -1.90 -8.02
C LYS A 48 -18.28 -1.04 -8.84
N LEU A 49 -17.42 -1.68 -9.66
CA LEU A 49 -16.52 -0.96 -10.56
C LEU A 49 -17.30 -0.20 -11.63
N LYS A 50 -16.85 1.03 -11.91
CA LYS A 50 -17.35 1.84 -13.01
C LYS A 50 -16.71 1.42 -14.33
N GLU A 51 -17.26 1.87 -15.45
CA GLU A 51 -16.77 1.58 -16.80
C GLU A 51 -15.30 2.01 -16.99
N ASP A 52 -14.97 3.21 -16.54
CA ASP A 52 -13.61 3.75 -16.57
C ASP A 52 -12.61 2.93 -15.77
N SER A 53 -13.07 2.31 -14.66
CA SER A 53 -12.24 1.41 -13.85
C SER A 53 -11.84 0.14 -14.61
N TYR A 54 -12.73 -0.43 -15.41
CA TYR A 54 -12.39 -1.58 -16.25
C TYR A 54 -11.33 -1.23 -17.29
N VAL A 55 -11.51 -0.09 -17.97
CA VAL A 55 -10.54 0.39 -18.98
C VAL A 55 -9.18 0.67 -18.33
N PHE A 56 -9.18 1.27 -17.14
CA PHE A 56 -7.97 1.54 -16.38
C PHE A 56 -7.27 0.23 -15.97
N LEU A 57 -8.00 -0.67 -15.29
CA LEU A 57 -7.44 -1.92 -14.80
C LEU A 57 -6.92 -2.83 -15.92
N GLU A 58 -7.58 -2.87 -17.08
CA GLU A 58 -7.08 -3.61 -18.24
C GLU A 58 -5.70 -3.14 -18.73
N LYS A 59 -5.35 -1.87 -18.48
CA LYS A 59 -4.04 -1.32 -18.85
C LYS A 59 -2.97 -1.51 -17.76
N PHE A 60 -3.37 -1.45 -16.50
CA PHE A 60 -2.45 -1.34 -15.36
C PHE A 60 -2.36 -2.61 -14.51
N LEU A 61 -3.26 -3.59 -14.69
CA LEU A 61 -3.17 -4.91 -14.08
C LEU A 61 -2.09 -5.73 -14.79
N ASP A 62 -0.87 -5.61 -14.31
CA ASP A 62 0.25 -6.44 -14.72
C ASP A 62 0.34 -7.73 -13.88
N VAL A 63 1.37 -8.52 -14.12
CA VAL A 63 1.60 -9.80 -13.44
C VAL A 63 1.75 -9.62 -11.93
N THR A 64 2.44 -8.57 -11.51
CA THR A 64 2.71 -8.32 -10.08
C THR A 64 1.44 -7.93 -9.34
N LYS A 65 0.64 -7.05 -9.93
CA LYS A 65 -0.64 -6.61 -9.35
C LYS A 65 -1.72 -7.70 -9.40
N SER A 66 -1.63 -8.63 -10.35
CA SER A 66 -2.57 -9.76 -10.46
C SER A 66 -2.50 -10.75 -9.30
N ASN A 67 -1.47 -10.68 -8.44
CA ASN A 67 -1.41 -11.44 -7.19
C ASN A 67 -2.61 -11.15 -6.28
N LEU A 68 -3.21 -9.95 -6.34
CA LEU A 68 -4.38 -9.59 -5.56
C LEU A 68 -5.58 -10.54 -5.76
N PHE A 69 -5.73 -11.17 -6.94
CA PHE A 69 -6.84 -12.09 -7.21
C PHE A 69 -6.72 -13.43 -6.46
N PHE A 70 -5.55 -13.74 -5.93
CA PHE A 70 -5.26 -14.99 -5.21
C PHE A 70 -5.09 -14.77 -3.71
N ALA A 71 -5.20 -13.52 -3.25
CA ALA A 71 -5.01 -13.15 -1.87
C ALA A 71 -6.27 -13.39 -1.02
N LYS A 72 -6.07 -13.67 0.26
CA LYS A 72 -7.11 -13.67 1.31
C LYS A 72 -7.26 -12.31 2.00
N GLY A 73 -6.28 -11.43 1.84
CA GLY A 73 -6.28 -10.05 2.25
C GLY A 73 -5.31 -9.26 1.38
N VAL A 74 -5.54 -7.97 1.21
CA VAL A 74 -4.74 -7.12 0.32
C VAL A 74 -4.32 -5.86 1.05
N ILE A 75 -3.04 -5.49 0.92
CA ILE A 75 -2.52 -4.19 1.33
C ILE A 75 -2.10 -3.46 0.05
N LEU A 76 -2.80 -2.39 -0.27
CA LEU A 76 -2.47 -1.50 -1.39
C LEU A 76 -1.56 -0.39 -0.89
N VAL A 77 -0.45 -0.16 -1.57
CA VAL A 77 0.55 0.84 -1.20
C VAL A 77 0.91 1.74 -2.39
N GLU A 78 1.43 2.93 -2.10
CA GLU A 78 1.76 3.93 -3.13
C GLU A 78 3.08 3.64 -3.83
N GLY A 79 4.07 3.11 -3.11
CA GLY A 79 5.42 3.02 -3.62
C GLY A 79 6.22 1.80 -3.15
N TRP A 80 7.46 1.78 -3.60
CA TRP A 80 8.41 0.71 -3.29
C TRP A 80 8.84 0.69 -1.83
N ALA A 81 8.82 1.84 -1.15
CA ALA A 81 9.25 1.93 0.24
C ALA A 81 8.30 1.12 1.15
N GLU A 82 7.01 1.33 1.01
CA GLU A 82 5.97 0.60 1.74
C GLU A 82 5.95 -0.87 1.35
N GLU A 83 6.05 -1.18 0.04
CA GLU A 83 6.03 -2.56 -0.47
C GLU A 83 7.16 -3.40 0.12
N ILE A 84 8.36 -2.81 0.29
CA ILE A 84 9.52 -3.48 0.87
C ILE A 84 9.43 -3.56 2.40
N LEU A 85 8.98 -2.48 3.05
CA LEU A 85 9.01 -2.36 4.50
C LEU A 85 7.90 -3.17 5.19
N ILE A 86 6.69 -3.18 4.64
CA ILE A 86 5.51 -3.80 5.28
C ILE A 86 5.69 -5.29 5.57
N PRO A 87 6.22 -6.14 4.67
CA PRO A 87 6.43 -7.55 4.97
C PRO A 87 7.39 -7.79 6.15
N SER A 88 8.49 -7.05 6.21
CA SER A 88 9.47 -7.14 7.29
C SER A 88 8.92 -6.60 8.62
N LEU A 89 8.15 -5.51 8.56
CA LEU A 89 7.46 -4.98 9.73
C LEU A 89 6.42 -5.97 10.27
N ALA A 90 5.62 -6.57 9.38
CA ALA A 90 4.64 -7.58 9.75
C ALA A 90 5.29 -8.76 10.50
N LYS A 91 6.39 -9.29 9.95
CA LYS A 91 7.16 -10.34 10.60
C LYS A 91 7.69 -9.90 11.97
N ALA A 92 8.23 -8.69 12.07
CA ALA A 92 8.78 -8.15 13.30
C ALA A 92 7.72 -7.92 14.39
N ILE A 93 6.45 -7.74 14.04
CA ILE A 93 5.32 -7.68 14.98
C ILE A 93 4.60 -9.04 15.15
N GLY A 94 5.19 -10.14 14.64
CA GLY A 94 4.68 -11.49 14.82
C GLY A 94 3.58 -11.92 13.84
N ILE A 95 3.40 -11.23 12.72
CA ILE A 95 2.39 -11.56 11.70
C ILE A 95 3.08 -12.04 10.41
N ASP A 96 2.87 -13.32 10.07
CA ASP A 96 3.32 -13.88 8.80
C ASP A 96 2.27 -13.64 7.70
N LEU A 97 2.50 -12.63 6.85
CA LEU A 97 1.61 -12.28 5.75
C LEU A 97 1.45 -13.41 4.73
N THR A 98 2.50 -14.19 4.50
CA THR A 98 2.45 -15.33 3.57
C THR A 98 1.55 -16.45 4.10
N ALA A 99 1.71 -16.81 5.37
CA ALA A 99 0.85 -17.81 6.02
C ALA A 99 -0.62 -17.35 6.09
N LYS A 100 -0.85 -16.05 6.25
CA LYS A 100 -2.20 -15.45 6.21
C LYS A 100 -2.77 -15.29 4.80
N GLY A 101 -1.95 -15.46 3.76
CA GLY A 101 -2.35 -15.26 2.36
C GLY A 101 -2.59 -13.79 2.01
N VAL A 102 -1.89 -12.87 2.66
CA VAL A 102 -1.98 -11.43 2.40
C VAL A 102 -0.98 -11.02 1.32
N SER A 103 -1.44 -10.27 0.32
CA SER A 103 -0.58 -9.69 -0.71
C SER A 103 -0.41 -8.19 -0.50
N VAL A 104 0.83 -7.73 -0.48
CA VAL A 104 1.18 -6.30 -0.57
C VAL A 104 1.32 -5.95 -2.04
N VAL A 105 0.60 -4.94 -2.52
CA VAL A 105 0.52 -4.59 -3.94
C VAL A 105 0.79 -3.11 -4.13
N ASN A 106 1.90 -2.80 -4.78
CA ASN A 106 2.27 -1.44 -5.16
C ASN A 106 1.50 -1.00 -6.40
N ILE A 107 0.73 0.06 -6.27
CA ILE A 107 -0.08 0.62 -7.37
C ILE A 107 0.53 1.87 -8.02
N GLY A 108 1.70 2.34 -7.55
CA GLY A 108 2.47 3.41 -8.18
C GLY A 108 1.78 4.77 -8.17
N ASN A 109 1.18 5.17 -7.07
CA ASN A 109 0.44 6.45 -6.89
C ASN A 109 -0.74 6.67 -7.86
N VAL A 110 -1.19 5.61 -8.54
CA VAL A 110 -2.27 5.73 -9.53
C VAL A 110 -3.43 4.82 -9.17
N GLY A 111 -4.57 5.43 -8.93
CA GLY A 111 -5.81 4.68 -9.03
C GLY A 111 -6.21 3.83 -7.84
N PHE A 112 -5.92 4.24 -6.59
CA PHE A 112 -6.48 3.57 -5.39
C PHE A 112 -7.97 3.27 -5.55
N ASP A 113 -8.74 4.22 -6.06
CA ASP A 113 -10.19 4.07 -6.29
C ASP A 113 -10.55 2.95 -7.27
N HIS A 114 -9.66 2.61 -8.21
CA HIS A 114 -9.89 1.51 -9.13
C HIS A 114 -9.53 0.17 -8.51
N TYR A 115 -8.36 0.06 -7.86
CA TYR A 115 -7.90 -1.18 -7.24
C TYR A 115 -8.68 -1.56 -5.98
N SER A 116 -8.98 -0.61 -5.11
CA SER A 116 -9.69 -0.87 -3.85
C SER A 116 -11.10 -1.41 -4.05
N LYS A 117 -11.76 -1.03 -5.17
CA LYS A 117 -13.13 -1.43 -5.48
C LYS A 117 -13.25 -2.76 -6.24
N ILE A 118 -12.13 -3.41 -6.58
CA ILE A 118 -12.14 -4.68 -7.35
C ILE A 118 -13.01 -5.74 -6.66
N PHE A 119 -12.93 -5.83 -5.33
CA PHE A 119 -13.64 -6.85 -4.55
C PHE A 119 -15.04 -6.43 -4.10
N LEU A 120 -15.47 -5.19 -4.38
CA LEU A 120 -16.80 -4.72 -4.02
C LEU A 120 -17.88 -5.27 -4.94
N ARG A 121 -18.93 -5.85 -4.37
CA ARG A 121 -20.01 -6.53 -5.08
C ARG A 121 -21.30 -5.72 -5.03
N LYS A 122 -22.09 -5.75 -6.12
CA LYS A 122 -23.43 -5.17 -6.16
C LYS A 122 -24.44 -5.95 -5.33
N ASN A 123 -24.31 -7.28 -5.33
CA ASN A 123 -25.26 -8.20 -4.70
C ASN A 123 -24.51 -9.33 -3.97
N VAL A 124 -25.21 -10.00 -3.07
CA VAL A 124 -24.73 -11.21 -2.41
C VAL A 124 -24.49 -12.35 -3.41
N PRO A 125 -23.53 -13.25 -3.14
CA PRO A 125 -22.64 -13.24 -2.00
C PRO A 125 -21.57 -12.13 -2.11
N PHE A 126 -21.22 -11.49 -0.97
CA PHE A 126 -20.14 -10.52 -0.94
C PHE A 126 -18.79 -11.23 -0.82
N MET A 127 -17.74 -10.58 -1.31
CA MET A 127 -16.36 -11.06 -1.12
C MET A 127 -15.83 -10.50 0.19
N ASP A 128 -15.53 -11.38 1.12
CA ASP A 128 -14.99 -11.02 2.43
C ASP A 128 -13.45 -11.04 2.39
N ILE A 129 -12.90 -10.20 1.52
CA ILE A 129 -11.45 -9.98 1.39
C ILE A 129 -11.14 -8.60 1.94
N PRO A 130 -10.46 -8.47 3.08
CA PRO A 130 -10.08 -7.19 3.63
C PRO A 130 -9.06 -6.50 2.71
N VAL A 131 -9.32 -5.24 2.38
CA VAL A 131 -8.44 -4.39 1.58
C VAL A 131 -8.00 -3.21 2.44
N ALA A 132 -6.75 -3.22 2.85
CA ALA A 132 -6.10 -2.09 3.52
C ALA A 132 -5.45 -1.19 2.48
N VAL A 133 -5.81 0.08 2.45
CA VAL A 133 -5.14 1.11 1.65
C VAL A 133 -4.21 1.89 2.55
N VAL A 134 -2.93 1.80 2.32
CA VAL A 134 -1.89 2.55 3.05
C VAL A 134 -1.45 3.73 2.19
N THR A 135 -1.56 4.93 2.75
CA THR A 135 -1.27 6.17 2.02
C THR A 135 -0.69 7.25 2.92
N ASP A 136 0.07 8.15 2.34
CA ASP A 136 0.56 9.34 3.00
C ASP A 136 -0.57 10.37 3.20
N CYS A 137 -0.46 11.25 4.20
CA CYS A 137 -1.40 12.36 4.33
C CYS A 137 -1.05 13.53 3.41
N ASP A 138 0.18 13.57 2.90
CA ASP A 138 0.72 14.58 1.97
C ASP A 138 0.65 16.04 2.47
N VAL A 139 0.45 16.23 3.76
CA VAL A 139 0.48 17.57 4.37
C VAL A 139 1.91 17.88 4.79
N ARG A 140 2.57 18.77 4.06
CA ARG A 140 3.97 19.12 4.30
C ARG A 140 4.15 19.85 5.63
N GLU A 141 5.04 19.33 6.47
CA GLU A 141 5.38 19.91 7.78
C GLU A 141 6.31 21.13 7.66
N TYR A 142 7.02 21.27 6.55
CA TYR A 142 7.96 22.35 6.26
C TYR A 142 7.65 23.04 4.95
N GLU A 143 8.01 24.29 4.85
CA GLU A 143 7.98 25.10 3.64
C GLU A 143 9.28 25.88 3.47
N LEU A 144 9.52 26.37 2.26
CA LEU A 144 10.67 27.21 1.96
C LEU A 144 10.28 28.68 2.25
N ASP A 145 10.91 29.28 3.25
CA ASP A 145 10.81 30.71 3.52
C ASP A 145 12.14 31.41 3.23
N GLY A 146 12.14 32.25 2.22
CA GLY A 146 13.36 32.84 1.69
C GLY A 146 14.34 31.79 1.20
N ASN A 147 15.47 31.60 1.90
CA ASN A 147 16.50 30.61 1.62
C ASN A 147 16.54 29.46 2.64
N GLU A 148 15.63 29.45 3.59
CA GLU A 148 15.59 28.45 4.67
C GLU A 148 14.31 27.62 4.64
N TYR A 149 14.39 26.40 5.16
CA TYR A 149 13.21 25.56 5.35
C TYR A 149 12.73 25.76 6.79
N GLU A 150 11.49 26.20 6.95
CA GLU A 150 10.88 26.44 8.26
C GLU A 150 9.67 25.52 8.46
N ARG A 151 9.45 25.14 9.72
CA ARG A 151 8.28 24.37 10.10
C ARG A 151 7.05 25.26 10.04
N LYS A 152 6.00 24.76 9.43
CA LYS A 152 4.74 25.48 9.32
C LYS A 152 4.02 25.61 10.67
N ASP A 153 3.41 26.76 10.88
CA ASP A 153 2.49 26.96 12.00
C ASP A 153 1.13 26.32 11.73
N ASN A 154 0.43 25.92 12.79
CA ASN A 154 -0.96 25.44 12.77
C ASN A 154 -1.24 24.23 11.86
N ILE A 155 -0.23 23.44 11.55
CA ILE A 155 -0.32 22.28 10.64
C ILE A 155 -1.25 21.17 11.17
N ASP A 156 -1.43 21.06 12.49
CA ASP A 156 -2.17 19.97 13.11
C ASP A 156 -3.65 19.94 12.68
N SER A 157 -4.28 21.10 12.49
CA SER A 157 -5.66 21.18 12.02
C SER A 157 -5.80 20.78 10.55
N GLU A 158 -4.87 21.23 9.70
CA GLU A 158 -4.82 20.87 8.28
C GLU A 158 -4.61 19.36 8.11
N ARG A 159 -3.62 18.80 8.82
CA ARG A 159 -3.30 17.39 8.82
C ARG A 159 -4.48 16.53 9.28
N LYS A 160 -5.10 16.88 10.42
CA LYS A 160 -6.29 16.18 10.92
C LYS A 160 -7.45 16.20 9.94
N SER A 161 -7.70 17.36 9.33
CA SER A 161 -8.74 17.48 8.30
C SER A 161 -8.45 16.59 7.09
N LYS A 162 -7.19 16.55 6.62
CA LYS A 162 -6.78 15.74 5.48
C LYS A 162 -6.87 14.24 5.77
N ILE A 163 -6.42 13.80 6.94
CA ILE A 163 -6.54 12.40 7.38
C ILE A 163 -8.01 11.99 7.40
N ASN A 164 -8.87 12.78 8.05
CA ASN A 164 -10.30 12.48 8.11
C ASN A 164 -10.96 12.41 6.71
N GLU A 165 -10.57 13.30 5.78
CA GLU A 165 -11.02 13.26 4.39
C GLU A 165 -10.67 11.93 3.72
N ILE A 166 -9.40 11.48 3.89
CA ILE A 166 -8.92 10.24 3.28
C ILE A 166 -9.59 9.02 3.94
N GLU A 167 -9.63 8.96 5.27
CA GLU A 167 -10.24 7.85 6.00
C GLU A 167 -11.74 7.72 5.74
N SER A 168 -12.43 8.84 5.44
CA SER A 168 -13.86 8.84 5.08
C SER A 168 -14.15 8.11 3.77
N LYS A 169 -13.13 7.80 2.97
CA LYS A 169 -13.23 6.96 1.77
C LYS A 169 -13.36 5.47 2.09
N SER A 170 -13.17 5.08 3.36
CA SER A 170 -13.36 3.70 3.81
C SER A 170 -14.79 3.25 3.60
N PHE A 171 -14.98 2.07 3.06
CA PHE A 171 -16.30 1.53 2.71
C PHE A 171 -16.29 -0.01 2.66
N GLU A 172 -17.25 -0.65 3.28
CA GLU A 172 -17.37 -2.13 3.34
C GLU A 172 -16.06 -2.78 3.87
N ASN A 173 -15.44 -3.64 3.05
CA ASN A 173 -14.17 -4.32 3.34
C ASN A 173 -12.92 -3.52 2.92
N VAL A 174 -13.08 -2.26 2.51
CA VAL A 174 -11.97 -1.36 2.17
C VAL A 174 -11.76 -0.36 3.29
N LYS A 175 -10.56 -0.34 3.89
CA LYS A 175 -10.18 0.63 4.91
C LYS A 175 -8.91 1.38 4.53
N TYR A 176 -8.93 2.68 4.76
CA TYR A 176 -7.78 3.56 4.57
C TYR A 176 -7.02 3.74 5.88
N PHE A 177 -5.72 3.56 5.83
CA PHE A 177 -4.77 3.76 6.90
C PHE A 177 -3.79 4.83 6.48
N VAL A 178 -3.91 6.00 7.08
CA VAL A 178 -3.21 7.21 6.64
C VAL A 178 -2.05 7.50 7.57
N ALA A 179 -0.89 7.82 7.00
CA ALA A 179 0.25 8.29 7.77
C ALA A 179 -0.17 9.50 8.63
N PRO A 180 0.06 9.49 9.95
CA PRO A 180 -0.35 10.58 10.84
C PRO A 180 0.44 11.88 10.61
N HIS A 181 1.54 11.79 9.88
CA HIS A 181 2.38 12.91 9.44
C HIS A 181 2.66 12.81 7.95
N TRP A 182 3.17 13.84 7.37
CA TRP A 182 3.48 14.10 5.97
C TRP A 182 3.66 12.86 5.08
N THR A 183 4.74 12.06 5.32
CA THR A 183 5.06 10.84 4.59
C THR A 183 5.50 9.71 5.51
N LEU A 184 5.60 8.48 4.97
CA LEU A 184 6.16 7.35 5.69
C LEU A 184 7.53 7.68 6.32
N GLU A 185 8.45 8.28 5.56
CA GLU A 185 9.79 8.57 6.06
C GLU A 185 9.78 9.62 7.18
N TYR A 186 8.84 10.55 7.11
CA TYR A 186 8.68 11.53 8.17
C TYR A 186 8.12 10.87 9.44
N CYS A 187 7.14 9.96 9.31
CA CYS A 187 6.65 9.14 10.41
C CYS A 187 7.75 8.26 11.02
N LEU A 188 8.61 7.64 10.22
CA LEU A 188 9.77 6.86 10.70
C LEU A 188 10.75 7.71 11.50
N ASN A 189 10.97 8.98 11.11
CA ASN A 189 11.79 9.91 11.88
C ASN A 189 11.17 10.30 13.22
N LEU A 190 9.85 10.25 13.35
CA LEU A 190 9.13 10.58 14.59
C LEU A 190 8.82 9.33 15.44
N SER A 191 8.98 8.12 14.90
CA SER A 191 8.68 6.87 15.58
C SER A 191 9.54 6.67 16.81
N ASP A 192 8.93 6.36 17.94
CA ASP A 192 9.66 6.01 19.16
C ASP A 192 10.46 4.72 18.98
N THR A 193 9.96 3.80 18.18
CA THR A 193 10.56 2.47 17.99
C THR A 193 11.68 2.48 16.94
N LEU A 194 11.51 3.17 15.82
CA LEU A 194 12.43 3.03 14.66
C LEU A 194 13.28 4.28 14.38
N LYS A 195 13.04 5.41 15.03
CA LYS A 195 13.74 6.69 14.79
C LYS A 195 15.26 6.54 14.74
N GLN A 196 15.84 5.88 15.73
CA GLN A 196 17.30 5.80 15.86
C GLN A 196 17.93 5.05 14.68
N GLU A 197 17.39 3.89 14.34
CA GLU A 197 17.91 3.09 13.22
C GLU A 197 17.60 3.77 11.87
N PHE A 198 16.41 4.34 11.70
CA PHE A 198 16.08 5.14 10.52
C PHE A 198 17.11 6.28 10.30
N GLN A 199 17.40 7.08 11.32
CA GLN A 199 18.36 8.18 11.22
C GLN A 199 19.77 7.68 10.90
N LYS A 200 20.21 6.57 11.50
CA LYS A 200 21.50 5.94 11.21
C LYS A 200 21.58 5.47 9.75
N ILE A 201 20.54 4.84 9.24
CA ILE A 201 20.45 4.39 7.84
C ILE A 201 20.50 5.59 6.89
N VAL A 202 19.70 6.62 7.12
CA VAL A 202 19.68 7.84 6.31
C VAL A 202 21.06 8.48 6.24
N LYS A 203 21.75 8.63 7.38
CA LYS A 203 23.12 9.17 7.43
C LYS A 203 24.13 8.29 6.69
N SER A 204 23.94 6.97 6.66
CA SER A 204 24.81 6.05 5.94
C SER A 204 24.70 6.17 4.42
N ILE A 205 23.51 6.52 3.93
CA ILE A 205 23.22 6.71 2.50
C ILE A 205 23.59 8.13 2.08
N HIS A 206 23.14 9.10 2.84
CA HIS A 206 23.35 10.52 2.58
C HIS A 206 24.53 11.07 3.42
N THR A 207 25.73 10.76 3.02
CA THR A 207 26.96 11.15 3.76
C THR A 207 27.25 12.66 3.76
N ARG A 208 26.59 13.43 2.88
CA ARG A 208 26.70 14.89 2.79
C ARG A 208 25.38 15.55 3.18
N GLY A 209 25.43 16.58 4.02
CA GLY A 209 24.26 17.35 4.46
C GLY A 209 24.32 17.76 5.92
N GLY A 210 23.31 18.51 6.36
CA GLY A 210 23.18 19.05 7.74
C GLY A 210 22.64 18.05 8.78
N TRP A 211 22.76 16.75 8.56
CA TRP A 211 22.15 15.69 9.37
C TRP A 211 22.52 15.70 10.86
N ASN A 212 23.66 16.28 11.22
CA ASN A 212 24.12 16.34 12.60
C ASN A 212 23.71 17.62 13.32
N SER A 213 23.32 18.67 12.61
CA SER A 213 22.87 19.94 13.18
C SER A 213 21.36 19.93 13.43
N ASP A 214 20.58 19.54 12.42
CA ASP A 214 19.13 19.42 12.47
C ASP A 214 18.68 18.35 11.47
N PHE A 215 18.46 17.15 12.00
CA PHE A 215 18.09 16.01 11.16
C PHE A 215 16.70 16.20 10.52
N GLU A 216 15.74 16.71 11.27
CA GLU A 216 14.35 16.87 10.82
C GLU A 216 14.27 17.90 9.68
N LYS A 217 14.92 19.04 9.82
CA LYS A 217 15.00 20.08 8.78
C LYS A 217 15.67 19.55 7.51
N GLU A 218 16.78 18.79 7.64
CA GLU A 218 17.46 18.22 6.49
C GLU A 218 16.63 17.11 5.81
N LEU A 219 15.91 16.28 6.58
CA LEU A 219 14.97 15.30 6.05
C LEU A 219 13.84 15.99 5.27
N ALA A 220 13.24 17.03 5.86
CA ALA A 220 12.20 17.83 5.21
C ALA A 220 12.70 18.44 3.89
N ARG A 221 13.90 19.02 3.91
CA ARG A 221 14.55 19.55 2.71
C ARG A 221 14.69 18.48 1.62
N LYS A 222 15.17 17.28 1.97
CA LYS A 222 15.34 16.17 1.02
C LYS A 222 14.02 15.68 0.46
N LEU A 223 12.98 15.63 1.28
CA LEU A 223 11.62 15.26 0.85
C LEU A 223 11.05 16.29 -0.13
N ILE A 224 11.18 17.59 0.17
CA ILE A 224 10.65 18.67 -0.69
C ILE A 224 11.32 18.67 -2.06
N ILE A 225 12.64 18.50 -2.12
CA ILE A 225 13.39 18.50 -3.40
C ILE A 225 13.39 17.12 -4.11
N GLY A 226 12.73 16.11 -3.53
CA GLY A 226 12.64 14.77 -4.11
C GLY A 226 13.98 14.04 -4.24
N LYS A 227 14.92 14.28 -3.31
CA LYS A 227 16.28 13.69 -3.33
C LYS A 227 16.57 12.77 -2.14
N LEU A 228 15.54 12.21 -1.55
CA LEU A 228 15.68 11.17 -0.54
C LEU A 228 15.61 9.79 -1.24
N GLU A 229 16.61 8.95 -0.98
CA GLU A 229 16.69 7.58 -1.55
C GLU A 229 15.75 6.63 -0.79
N LYS A 230 14.42 6.90 -0.89
CA LYS A 230 13.36 6.23 -0.13
C LYS A 230 13.44 4.69 -0.21
N THR A 231 13.62 4.15 -1.40
CA THR A 231 13.67 2.69 -1.64
C THR A 231 14.88 2.05 -0.98
N GLU A 232 16.07 2.69 -1.05
CA GLU A 232 17.29 2.16 -0.40
C GLU A 232 17.18 2.23 1.12
N ILE A 233 16.60 3.31 1.64
CA ILE A 233 16.34 3.47 3.08
C ILE A 233 15.39 2.36 3.55
N ALA A 234 14.27 2.15 2.86
CA ALA A 234 13.30 1.12 3.18
C ALA A 234 13.92 -0.28 3.13
N TYR A 235 14.74 -0.58 2.13
CA TYR A 235 15.45 -1.86 2.02
C TYR A 235 16.39 -2.12 3.20
N LYS A 236 17.20 -1.14 3.60
CA LYS A 236 18.08 -1.29 4.76
C LYS A 236 17.31 -1.42 6.07
N LEU A 237 16.21 -0.69 6.21
CA LEU A 237 15.35 -0.78 7.38
C LEU A 237 14.62 -2.12 7.45
N ALA A 238 14.16 -2.65 6.32
CA ALA A 238 13.57 -3.98 6.22
C ALA A 238 14.57 -5.07 6.65
N ASN A 239 15.82 -5.00 6.18
CA ASN A 239 16.87 -5.92 6.62
C ASN A 239 17.14 -5.84 8.13
N TYR A 240 17.07 -4.64 8.72
CA TYR A 240 17.18 -4.49 10.16
C TYR A 240 15.99 -5.15 10.87
N LEU A 241 14.76 -4.91 10.43
CA LEU A 241 13.56 -5.53 10.99
C LEU A 241 13.59 -7.05 10.87
N ASP A 242 14.07 -7.59 9.75
CA ASP A 242 14.22 -9.04 9.54
C ASP A 242 15.21 -9.71 10.51
N SER A 243 16.12 -8.93 11.09
CA SER A 243 17.07 -9.40 12.11
C SER A 243 16.48 -9.43 13.53
N LEU A 244 15.27 -8.86 13.71
CA LEU A 244 14.60 -8.79 15.00
C LEU A 244 13.57 -9.92 15.13
N GLU A 245 13.45 -10.48 16.34
CA GLU A 245 12.45 -11.51 16.62
C GLU A 245 11.08 -10.93 16.97
N ASN A 246 11.07 -9.77 17.63
CA ASN A 246 9.85 -9.07 18.00
C ASN A 246 10.14 -7.59 18.33
N ILE A 247 9.26 -6.69 17.89
CA ILE A 247 9.34 -5.28 18.25
C ILE A 247 8.07 -4.84 18.97
N PRO A 248 8.21 -4.16 20.12
CA PRO A 248 7.06 -3.53 20.77
C PRO A 248 6.68 -2.29 19.97
N LEU A 249 5.55 -2.34 19.27
CA LEU A 249 4.99 -1.19 18.56
C LEU A 249 3.74 -0.71 19.28
N GLU A 250 3.90 0.37 20.04
CA GLU A 250 2.82 0.97 20.83
C GLU A 250 1.78 1.66 19.93
N GLU A 251 0.56 1.79 20.44
CA GLU A 251 -0.53 2.48 19.72
C GLU A 251 -0.27 3.97 19.44
N SER A 252 0.58 4.60 20.27
CA SER A 252 0.99 6.01 20.11
C SER A 252 2.11 6.21 19.09
N ASP A 253 2.78 5.15 18.64
CA ASP A 253 3.87 5.27 17.67
C ASP A 253 3.35 5.76 16.31
N THR A 254 4.08 6.66 15.69
CA THR A 254 3.70 7.28 14.41
C THR A 254 3.58 6.30 13.25
N ILE A 255 4.16 5.11 13.36
CA ILE A 255 4.03 4.03 12.35
C ILE A 255 2.95 3.00 12.73
N CYS A 256 2.19 3.21 13.79
CA CYS A 256 1.12 2.28 14.22
C CYS A 256 0.03 2.12 13.14
N TYR A 257 -0.17 3.10 12.25
CA TYR A 257 -1.10 2.96 11.13
C TYR A 257 -0.72 1.80 10.19
N LEU A 258 0.58 1.49 10.02
CA LEU A 258 1.05 0.33 9.27
C LEU A 258 0.70 -0.98 9.98
N LYS A 259 0.91 -1.04 11.31
CA LYS A 259 0.49 -2.19 12.13
C LYS A 259 -1.00 -2.47 11.98
N LYS A 260 -1.83 -1.43 12.11
CA LYS A 260 -3.30 -1.54 11.95
C LYS A 260 -3.71 -2.02 10.56
N ALA A 261 -3.01 -1.54 9.51
CA ALA A 261 -3.23 -2.01 8.14
C ALA A 261 -2.87 -3.50 7.96
N ILE A 262 -1.75 -3.92 8.53
CA ILE A 262 -1.28 -5.32 8.53
C ILE A 262 -2.28 -6.21 9.27
N GLU A 263 -2.67 -5.85 10.48
CA GLU A 263 -3.64 -6.59 11.30
C GLU A 263 -4.98 -6.72 10.57
N TYR A 264 -5.50 -5.62 10.02
CA TYR A 264 -6.75 -5.62 9.28
C TYR A 264 -6.70 -6.55 8.06
N ALA A 265 -5.65 -6.46 7.25
CA ALA A 265 -5.50 -7.31 6.07
C ALA A 265 -5.29 -8.79 6.43
N ALA A 266 -4.67 -9.07 7.58
CA ALA A 266 -4.45 -10.42 8.09
C ALA A 266 -5.70 -11.05 8.75
N GLY A 267 -6.79 -10.30 8.90
CA GLY A 267 -8.03 -10.76 9.53
C GLY A 267 -7.92 -10.91 11.05
N ASN A 268 -7.09 -10.09 11.68
CA ASN A 268 -6.87 -10.07 13.14
C ASN A 268 -7.67 -8.95 13.81
#